data_cdb7de09e632df37d2a0318c0413c95a
#
_entry.id   cdb7de09e632df37d2a0318c0413c95a
#
_cell.length_a   1.000
_cell.length_b   1.000
_cell.length_c   1.000
_cell.angle_alpha   90.00
_cell.angle_beta   90.00
_cell.angle_gamma   90.00
#
_symmetry.space_group_name_H-M   'P 1'
#
loop_
_entity.id
_entity.type
_entity.pdbx_description
1 polymer ?
#
loop_
_entity_poly.entity_id
_entity_poly.type
_entity_poly.pdbx_seq_one_letter_code
_entity_poly.pdbx_strand_id
1 'polypeptide(L)'
;MSLPPNIYIVGAQCTGKTTLINNLRQHFQSNSPSQQFPPPTFITEVARSVLKTHSFTASDVIIPSRSLQLQHLILLAQASAERECSTQWFISDRSGADPIAYALRYVGAEETNKLLDSDEWTEIKDRMKKGVLIVCEASEEAASWLHNDGVRLMPKDISDWVAFHTLFCDFLDKHGIEHVVLPPSIGEHEARVEFVLRYWKSKFQSGST
;
A
#
# COMPACT_ATOMS: atom_id res chain seq x y z
N MET A 1 13.16 24.23 -1.52
CA MET A 1 12.01 23.64 -2.23
C MET A 1 11.45 22.54 -1.34
N SER A 2 10.12 22.46 -1.18
CA SER A 2 9.49 21.36 -0.47
C SER A 2 9.65 20.06 -1.26
N LEU A 3 9.81 18.94 -0.55
CA LEU A 3 9.83 17.61 -1.19
C LEU A 3 8.44 17.31 -1.81
N PRO A 4 8.41 16.58 -2.93
CA PRO A 4 7.16 16.08 -3.46
C PRO A 4 6.42 15.17 -2.47
N PRO A 5 5.08 15.05 -2.58
CA PRO A 5 4.33 14.11 -1.76
C PRO A 5 4.73 12.66 -2.05
N ASN A 6 4.79 11.83 -1.02
CA ASN A 6 5.03 10.39 -1.16
C ASN A 6 3.86 9.73 -1.91
N ILE A 7 4.13 8.61 -2.58
CA ILE A 7 3.12 7.80 -3.25
C ILE A 7 3.04 6.43 -2.57
N TYR A 8 1.83 6.01 -2.24
CA TYR A 8 1.55 4.68 -1.71
C TYR A 8 0.66 3.91 -2.68
N ILE A 9 1.10 2.75 -3.12
CA ILE A 9 0.33 1.83 -3.96
C ILE A 9 -0.16 0.69 -3.08
N VAL A 10 -1.44 0.70 -2.76
CA VAL A 10 -2.03 -0.15 -1.71
C VAL A 10 -3.21 -0.98 -2.23
N GLY A 11 -3.76 -1.85 -1.39
CA GLY A 11 -4.94 -2.65 -1.69
C GLY A 11 -4.68 -4.16 -1.65
N ALA A 12 -5.71 -4.95 -1.99
CA ALA A 12 -5.71 -6.40 -1.93
C ALA A 12 -4.58 -7.05 -2.75
N GLN A 13 -4.24 -8.31 -2.46
CA GLN A 13 -3.29 -9.10 -3.27
C GLN A 13 -3.79 -9.25 -4.72
N CYS A 14 -2.89 -9.53 -5.64
CA CYS A 14 -3.17 -9.79 -7.07
C CYS A 14 -3.86 -8.64 -7.83
N THR A 15 -3.79 -7.39 -7.37
CA THR A 15 -4.37 -6.21 -8.04
C THR A 15 -3.36 -5.45 -8.93
N GLY A 16 -2.21 -6.06 -9.24
CA GLY A 16 -1.20 -5.48 -10.14
C GLY A 16 -0.30 -4.41 -9.52
N LYS A 17 -0.27 -4.27 -8.17
CA LYS A 17 0.56 -3.27 -7.46
C LYS A 17 2.04 -3.34 -7.83
N THR A 18 2.65 -4.51 -7.68
CA THR A 18 4.09 -4.69 -7.94
C THR A 18 4.45 -4.40 -9.40
N THR A 19 3.57 -4.74 -10.35
CA THR A 19 3.73 -4.38 -11.76
C THR A 19 3.70 -2.86 -11.94
N LEU A 20 2.73 -2.19 -11.32
CA LEU A 20 2.63 -0.73 -11.37
C LEU A 20 3.86 -0.05 -10.76
N ILE A 21 4.35 -0.53 -9.61
CA ILE A 21 5.59 -0.04 -8.97
C ILE A 21 6.80 -0.18 -9.90
N ASN A 22 6.93 -1.31 -10.59
CA ASN A 22 8.03 -1.52 -11.52
C ASN A 22 7.94 -0.56 -12.73
N ASN A 23 6.74 -0.31 -13.25
CA ASN A 23 6.53 0.65 -14.33
C ASN A 23 6.80 2.10 -13.88
N LEU A 24 6.39 2.48 -12.66
CA LEU A 24 6.74 3.78 -12.07
C LEU A 24 8.26 3.93 -11.92
N ARG A 25 8.94 2.87 -11.48
CA ARG A 25 10.41 2.88 -11.38
C ARG A 25 11.08 3.12 -12.74
N GLN A 26 10.63 2.41 -13.78
CA GLN A 26 11.12 2.63 -15.13
C GLN A 26 10.85 4.06 -15.63
N HIS A 27 9.65 4.58 -15.36
CA HIS A 27 9.28 5.94 -15.73
C HIS A 27 10.22 6.98 -15.13
N PHE A 28 10.48 6.91 -13.81
CA PHE A 28 11.36 7.86 -13.13
C PHE A 28 12.85 7.67 -13.46
N GLN A 29 13.28 6.48 -13.87
CA GLN A 29 14.64 6.23 -14.35
C GLN A 29 14.86 6.78 -15.77
N SER A 30 13.88 6.62 -16.67
CA SER A 30 14.01 7.01 -18.08
C SER A 30 13.85 8.51 -18.30
N ASN A 31 13.12 9.22 -17.44
CA ASN A 31 12.79 10.64 -17.61
C ASN A 31 13.66 11.58 -16.72
N SER A 32 14.84 11.15 -16.32
CA SER A 32 15.68 11.80 -15.30
C SER A 32 16.24 13.21 -15.64
N PRO A 33 16.51 13.64 -16.87
CA PRO A 33 17.27 14.89 -17.08
C PRO A 33 16.48 16.19 -16.95
N SER A 34 15.15 16.15 -16.94
CA SER A 34 14.29 17.35 -16.92
C SER A 34 13.44 17.47 -15.65
N GLN A 35 13.67 16.63 -14.65
CA GLN A 35 12.81 16.62 -13.48
C GLN A 35 13.20 17.73 -12.50
N GLN A 36 12.22 18.52 -12.15
CA GLN A 36 12.27 19.57 -11.12
C GLN A 36 12.61 19.01 -9.72
N PHE A 37 12.60 17.68 -9.54
CA PHE A 37 12.74 17.00 -8.26
C PHE A 37 13.73 15.83 -8.35
N PRO A 38 14.41 15.48 -7.25
CA PRO A 38 15.20 14.26 -7.20
C PRO A 38 14.34 13.02 -7.44
N PRO A 39 14.91 11.95 -7.99
CA PRO A 39 14.17 10.69 -8.17
C PRO A 39 13.68 10.14 -6.83
N PRO A 40 12.53 9.42 -6.81
CA PRO A 40 12.00 8.82 -5.58
C PRO A 40 12.86 7.66 -5.10
N THR A 41 12.89 7.45 -3.79
CA THR A 41 13.27 6.17 -3.21
C THR A 41 12.11 5.19 -3.36
N PHE A 42 12.38 3.90 -3.55
CA PHE A 42 11.36 2.86 -3.67
C PHE A 42 11.39 1.95 -2.46
N ILE A 43 10.32 1.99 -1.65
CA ILE A 43 10.10 1.05 -0.55
C ILE A 43 9.41 -0.18 -1.13
N THR A 44 10.08 -1.33 -1.07
CA THR A 44 9.53 -2.61 -1.53
C THR A 44 8.59 -3.22 -0.49
N GLU A 45 7.75 -4.19 -0.88
CA GLU A 45 6.80 -4.87 0.01
C GLU A 45 7.51 -5.50 1.23
N VAL A 46 7.49 -4.78 2.37
CA VAL A 46 8.19 -5.19 3.61
C VAL A 46 7.64 -6.50 4.20
N ALA A 47 6.37 -6.80 3.95
CA ALA A 47 5.70 -8.00 4.45
C ALA A 47 6.45 -9.29 4.05
N ARG A 48 7.00 -9.37 2.84
CA ARG A 48 7.76 -10.54 2.38
C ARG A 48 9.03 -10.76 3.20
N SER A 49 9.73 -9.68 3.54
CA SER A 49 10.92 -9.73 4.39
C SER A 49 10.56 -10.18 5.81
N VAL A 50 9.48 -9.64 6.38
CA VAL A 50 8.99 -10.01 7.72
C VAL A 50 8.60 -11.49 7.77
N LEU A 51 7.82 -11.98 6.79
CA LEU A 51 7.45 -13.38 6.68
C LEU A 51 8.69 -14.29 6.72
N LYS A 52 9.68 -13.97 5.88
CA LYS A 52 10.92 -14.75 5.78
C LYS A 52 11.76 -14.68 7.06
N THR A 53 11.98 -13.49 7.61
CA THR A 53 12.86 -13.28 8.78
C THR A 53 12.31 -13.91 10.05
N HIS A 54 10.98 -13.88 10.22
CA HIS A 54 10.32 -14.36 11.42
C HIS A 54 9.64 -15.73 11.23
N SER A 55 9.91 -16.41 10.11
CA SER A 55 9.38 -17.76 9.81
C SER A 55 7.85 -17.83 9.89
N PHE A 56 7.17 -16.79 9.38
CA PHE A 56 5.72 -16.82 9.17
C PHE A 56 5.39 -17.37 7.78
N THR A 57 4.21 -17.96 7.69
CA THR A 57 3.63 -18.50 6.45
C THR A 57 2.30 -17.82 6.15
N ALA A 58 1.76 -18.04 4.93
CA ALA A 58 0.43 -17.54 4.57
C ALA A 58 -0.67 -18.05 5.52
N SER A 59 -0.55 -19.27 6.05
CA SER A 59 -1.52 -19.86 6.98
C SER A 59 -1.52 -19.19 8.37
N ASP A 60 -0.45 -18.51 8.77
CA ASP A 60 -0.41 -17.77 10.03
C ASP A 60 -1.36 -16.55 10.02
N VAL A 61 -1.70 -16.05 8.83
CA VAL A 61 -2.60 -14.89 8.68
C VAL A 61 -4.02 -15.18 9.19
N ILE A 62 -4.48 -16.42 9.10
CA ILE A 62 -5.83 -16.81 9.56
C ILE A 62 -5.87 -17.30 11.01
N ILE A 63 -4.73 -17.36 11.70
CA ILE A 63 -4.65 -17.72 13.12
C ILE A 63 -4.57 -16.41 13.93
N PRO A 64 -5.62 -16.00 14.67
CA PRO A 64 -5.72 -14.64 15.22
C PRO A 64 -4.49 -14.14 15.98
N SER A 65 -3.95 -14.96 16.91
CA SER A 65 -2.76 -14.57 17.68
C SER A 65 -1.49 -14.42 16.84
N ARG A 66 -1.31 -15.31 15.85
CA ARG A 66 -0.18 -15.26 14.91
C ARG A 66 -0.34 -14.12 13.93
N SER A 67 -1.58 -13.91 13.45
CA SER A 67 -1.91 -12.80 12.56
C SER A 67 -1.62 -11.46 13.23
N LEU A 68 -2.08 -11.23 14.46
CA LEU A 68 -1.81 -9.98 15.16
C LEU A 68 -0.31 -9.71 15.31
N GLN A 69 0.45 -10.73 15.70
CA GLN A 69 1.91 -10.64 15.81
C GLN A 69 2.56 -10.30 14.46
N LEU A 70 2.13 -10.97 13.38
CA LEU A 70 2.64 -10.73 12.03
C LEU A 70 2.33 -9.30 11.57
N GLN A 71 1.07 -8.84 11.72
CA GLN A 71 0.69 -7.50 11.29
C GLN A 71 1.40 -6.41 12.10
N HIS A 72 1.65 -6.63 13.38
CA HIS A 72 2.46 -5.73 14.19
C HIS A 72 3.90 -5.63 13.66
N LEU A 73 4.55 -6.76 13.38
CA LEU A 73 5.91 -6.76 12.82
C LEU A 73 5.98 -6.09 11.43
N ILE A 74 4.95 -6.26 10.60
CA ILE A 74 4.86 -5.58 9.29
C ILE A 74 4.71 -4.07 9.49
N LEU A 75 3.88 -3.62 10.44
CA LEU A 75 3.70 -2.21 10.75
C LEU A 75 5.01 -1.56 11.21
N LEU A 76 5.74 -2.23 12.12
CA LEU A 76 7.07 -1.79 12.58
C LEU A 76 8.08 -1.69 11.43
N ALA A 77 8.12 -2.70 10.56
CA ALA A 77 9.02 -2.72 9.41
C ALA A 77 8.70 -1.61 8.40
N GLN A 78 7.40 -1.33 8.17
CA GLN A 78 6.97 -0.25 7.31
C GLN A 78 7.36 1.12 7.89
N ALA A 79 7.15 1.34 9.20
CA ALA A 79 7.54 2.56 9.87
C ALA A 79 9.06 2.80 9.78
N SER A 80 9.86 1.75 9.98
CA SER A 80 11.33 1.84 9.85
C SER A 80 11.74 2.21 8.43
N ALA A 81 11.21 1.53 7.42
CA ALA A 81 11.53 1.81 6.02
C ALA A 81 11.17 3.25 5.60
N GLU A 82 10.03 3.77 6.09
CA GLU A 82 9.63 5.15 5.82
C GLU A 82 10.51 6.17 6.57
N ARG A 83 10.95 5.88 7.80
CA ARG A 83 11.89 6.74 8.55
C ARG A 83 13.24 6.85 7.87
N GLU A 84 13.74 5.76 7.28
CA GLU A 84 14.97 5.75 6.50
C GLU A 84 14.91 6.67 5.28
N CYS A 85 13.70 6.92 4.75
CA CYS A 85 13.44 7.83 3.64
C CYS A 85 13.09 9.27 4.09
N SER A 86 13.30 9.65 5.36
CA SER A 86 12.84 10.93 5.93
C SER A 86 13.36 12.19 5.25
N THR A 87 14.50 12.11 4.56
CA THR A 87 15.11 13.22 3.81
C THR A 87 14.82 13.20 2.31
N GLN A 88 14.03 12.24 1.84
CA GLN A 88 13.69 12.03 0.44
C GLN A 88 12.19 11.71 0.33
N TRP A 89 11.63 11.92 -0.86
CA TRP A 89 10.30 11.40 -1.16
C TRP A 89 10.39 9.98 -1.70
N PHE A 90 9.33 9.21 -1.54
CA PHE A 90 9.34 7.79 -1.89
C PHE A 90 8.05 7.33 -2.56
N ILE A 91 8.15 6.18 -3.22
CA ILE A 91 7.03 5.38 -3.73
C ILE A 91 7.06 4.04 -3.00
N SER A 92 5.98 3.72 -2.28
CA SER A 92 5.89 2.52 -1.46
C SER A 92 4.98 1.46 -2.08
N ASP A 93 5.47 0.22 -2.17
CA ASP A 93 4.65 -0.97 -2.40
C ASP A 93 4.02 -1.38 -1.06
N ARG A 94 2.77 -1.01 -0.85
CA ARG A 94 1.97 -1.03 0.38
C ARG A 94 2.23 0.15 1.32
N SER A 95 1.55 0.12 2.46
CA SER A 95 1.58 1.13 3.51
C SER A 95 1.33 0.51 4.89
N GLY A 96 1.31 1.33 5.94
CA GLY A 96 0.88 0.88 7.27
C GLY A 96 -0.62 0.57 7.37
N ALA A 97 -1.44 1.00 6.40
CA ALA A 97 -2.86 0.63 6.35
C ALA A 97 -3.06 -0.85 6.00
N ASP A 98 -2.17 -1.43 5.20
CA ASP A 98 -2.26 -2.84 4.79
C ASP A 98 -2.25 -3.79 5.99
N PRO A 99 -1.26 -3.80 6.91
CA PRO A 99 -1.28 -4.69 8.06
C PRO A 99 -2.48 -4.46 8.98
N ILE A 100 -2.97 -3.24 9.14
CA ILE A 100 -4.14 -2.95 9.96
C ILE A 100 -5.41 -3.52 9.31
N ALA A 101 -5.59 -3.36 8.00
CA ALA A 101 -6.73 -3.95 7.29
C ALA A 101 -6.73 -5.48 7.37
N TYR A 102 -5.55 -6.12 7.28
CA TYR A 102 -5.41 -7.55 7.50
C TYR A 102 -5.75 -7.95 8.94
N ALA A 103 -5.33 -7.18 9.95
CA ALA A 103 -5.70 -7.43 11.34
C ALA A 103 -7.22 -7.29 11.54
N LEU A 104 -7.85 -6.25 11.01
CA LEU A 104 -9.31 -6.08 11.03
C LEU A 104 -10.04 -7.28 10.44
N ARG A 105 -9.55 -7.82 9.32
CA ARG A 105 -10.17 -8.95 8.63
C ARG A 105 -10.04 -10.27 9.36
N TYR A 106 -8.87 -10.56 9.93
CA TYR A 106 -8.53 -11.90 10.42
C TYR A 106 -8.41 -12.01 11.94
N VAL A 107 -8.26 -10.89 12.64
CA VAL A 107 -8.14 -10.86 14.12
C VAL A 107 -9.39 -10.25 14.75
N GLY A 108 -9.93 -9.20 14.13
CA GLY A 108 -11.11 -8.47 14.63
C GLY A 108 -10.75 -7.08 15.18
N ALA A 109 -11.80 -6.27 15.36
CA ALA A 109 -11.64 -4.85 15.66
C ALA A 109 -11.01 -4.58 17.03
N GLU A 110 -11.39 -5.33 18.07
CA GLU A 110 -10.91 -5.13 19.44
C GLU A 110 -9.39 -5.27 19.53
N GLU A 111 -8.85 -6.37 19.03
CA GLU A 111 -7.41 -6.63 19.06
C GLU A 111 -6.63 -5.69 18.13
N THR A 112 -7.24 -5.28 17.02
CA THR A 112 -6.63 -4.34 16.08
C THR A 112 -6.43 -2.96 16.69
N ASN A 113 -7.20 -2.56 17.72
CA ASN A 113 -6.98 -1.30 18.44
C ASN A 113 -5.56 -1.20 18.99
N LYS A 114 -4.91 -2.30 19.35
CA LYS A 114 -3.51 -2.31 19.79
C LYS A 114 -2.54 -1.78 18.72
N LEU A 115 -2.83 -2.03 17.44
CA LEU A 115 -2.05 -1.50 16.33
C LEU A 115 -2.41 -0.03 16.07
N LEU A 116 -3.69 0.33 16.20
CA LEU A 116 -4.19 1.69 15.99
C LEU A 116 -3.70 2.67 17.06
N ASP A 117 -3.43 2.20 18.27
CA ASP A 117 -2.93 2.99 19.40
C ASP A 117 -1.40 3.13 19.37
N SER A 118 -0.71 2.51 18.41
CA SER A 118 0.76 2.55 18.32
C SER A 118 1.28 3.89 17.77
N ASP A 119 2.48 4.26 18.18
CA ASP A 119 3.19 5.43 17.66
C ASP A 119 3.49 5.26 16.17
N GLU A 120 3.84 4.06 15.75
CA GLU A 120 4.13 3.72 14.35
C GLU A 120 2.93 4.00 13.45
N TRP A 121 1.73 3.58 13.85
CA TRP A 121 0.52 3.89 13.09
C TRP A 121 0.27 5.39 13.03
N THR A 122 0.39 6.08 14.14
CA THR A 122 0.18 7.53 14.19
C THR A 122 1.12 8.25 13.24
N GLU A 123 2.40 7.91 13.25
CA GLU A 123 3.41 8.49 12.38
C GLU A 123 3.15 8.21 10.90
N ILE A 124 2.87 6.95 10.54
CA ILE A 124 2.57 6.54 9.16
C ILE A 124 1.28 7.19 8.66
N LYS A 125 0.23 7.18 9.46
CA LYS A 125 -1.05 7.82 9.12
C LYS A 125 -0.87 9.29 8.77
N ASP A 126 -0.09 10.03 9.54
CA ASP A 126 0.18 11.45 9.29
C ASP A 126 0.97 11.69 8.00
N ARG A 127 1.90 10.76 7.64
CA ARG A 127 2.58 10.80 6.34
C ARG A 127 1.65 10.45 5.19
N MET A 128 0.80 9.43 5.36
CA MET A 128 -0.18 9.02 4.35
C MET A 128 -1.14 10.16 4.02
N LYS A 129 -1.63 10.90 5.02
CA LYS A 129 -2.51 12.08 4.80
C LYS A 129 -1.87 13.17 3.97
N LYS A 130 -0.56 13.31 4.02
CA LYS A 130 0.22 14.27 3.22
C LYS A 130 0.63 13.71 1.85
N GLY A 131 0.54 12.41 1.66
CA GLY A 131 0.89 11.70 0.44
C GLY A 131 -0.27 11.54 -0.53
N VAL A 132 -0.01 10.73 -1.55
CA VAL A 132 -1.01 10.25 -2.52
C VAL A 132 -1.17 8.75 -2.33
N LEU A 133 -2.38 8.31 -1.99
CA LEU A 133 -2.73 6.91 -1.90
C LEU A 133 -3.50 6.46 -3.13
N ILE A 134 -2.99 5.43 -3.80
CA ILE A 134 -3.65 4.76 -4.91
C ILE A 134 -4.03 3.35 -4.46
N VAL A 135 -5.32 3.11 -4.34
CA VAL A 135 -5.87 1.79 -4.02
C VAL A 135 -6.09 1.04 -5.32
N CYS A 136 -5.30 0.02 -5.60
CA CYS A 136 -5.55 -0.86 -6.75
C CYS A 136 -6.79 -1.72 -6.46
N GLU A 137 -7.82 -1.55 -7.28
CA GLU A 137 -9.12 -2.17 -7.08
C GLU A 137 -9.06 -3.69 -7.24
N ALA A 138 -9.74 -4.39 -6.33
CA ALA A 138 -10.13 -5.78 -6.47
C ALA A 138 -11.62 -5.83 -6.83
N SER A 139 -11.93 -6.30 -8.04
CA SER A 139 -13.30 -6.41 -8.55
C SER A 139 -13.45 -7.66 -9.41
N GLU A 140 -14.68 -8.00 -9.76
CA GLU A 140 -14.98 -9.13 -10.66
C GLU A 140 -14.28 -9.00 -12.01
N GLU A 141 -14.10 -7.77 -12.52
CA GLU A 141 -13.40 -7.50 -13.78
C GLU A 141 -11.91 -7.92 -13.71
N ALA A 142 -11.30 -7.84 -12.53
CA ALA A 142 -9.91 -8.24 -12.31
C ALA A 142 -9.76 -9.71 -11.88
N ALA A 143 -10.81 -10.53 -11.92
CA ALA A 143 -10.78 -11.91 -11.44
C ALA A 143 -9.69 -12.77 -12.11
N SER A 144 -9.38 -12.49 -13.38
CA SER A 144 -8.31 -13.17 -14.13
C SER A 144 -6.90 -12.88 -13.60
N TRP A 145 -6.73 -11.83 -12.78
CA TRP A 145 -5.45 -11.50 -12.17
C TRP A 145 -5.21 -12.28 -10.88
N LEU A 146 -6.26 -12.89 -10.33
CA LEU A 146 -6.19 -13.64 -9.09
C LEU A 146 -5.49 -14.98 -9.32
N HIS A 147 -4.23 -15.07 -8.95
CA HIS A 147 -3.43 -16.28 -9.05
C HIS A 147 -2.62 -16.52 -7.78
N ASN A 148 -2.43 -17.79 -7.44
CA ASN A 148 -1.67 -18.22 -6.28
C ASN A 148 -0.17 -18.20 -6.58
N ASP A 149 0.58 -17.36 -5.88
CA ASP A 149 2.05 -17.28 -5.96
C ASP A 149 2.76 -18.16 -4.90
N GLY A 150 2.00 -18.93 -4.11
CA GLY A 150 2.52 -19.80 -3.05
C GLY A 150 3.03 -19.08 -1.79
N VAL A 151 3.00 -17.75 -1.78
CA VAL A 151 3.53 -16.93 -0.66
C VAL A 151 2.41 -16.21 0.09
N ARG A 152 1.37 -15.77 -0.63
CA ARG A 152 0.27 -14.97 -0.08
C ARG A 152 -0.91 -15.86 0.30
N LEU A 153 -1.62 -15.44 1.36
CA LEU A 153 -2.93 -16.00 1.63
C LEU A 153 -3.87 -15.62 0.48
N MET A 154 -4.45 -16.66 -0.15
CA MET A 154 -5.45 -16.44 -1.20
C MET A 154 -6.83 -16.18 -0.58
N PRO A 155 -7.67 -15.30 -1.19
CA PRO A 155 -9.05 -15.16 -0.80
C PRO A 155 -9.80 -16.49 -1.05
N LYS A 156 -10.89 -16.71 -0.33
CA LYS A 156 -11.72 -17.91 -0.50
C LYS A 156 -12.34 -17.98 -1.89
N ASP A 157 -12.77 -16.83 -2.37
CA ASP A 157 -13.40 -16.61 -3.68
C ASP A 157 -13.30 -15.14 -4.08
N ILE A 158 -13.86 -14.78 -5.22
CA ILE A 158 -13.88 -13.40 -5.74
C ILE A 158 -14.65 -12.47 -4.79
N SER A 159 -15.78 -12.93 -4.21
CA SER A 159 -16.58 -12.13 -3.28
C SER A 159 -15.78 -11.77 -2.02
N ASP A 160 -15.02 -12.73 -1.47
CA ASP A 160 -14.12 -12.49 -0.33
C ASP A 160 -13.01 -11.48 -0.66
N TRP A 161 -12.49 -11.52 -1.89
CA TRP A 161 -11.49 -10.58 -2.38
C TRP A 161 -12.02 -9.16 -2.52
N VAL A 162 -13.22 -9.01 -3.12
CA VAL A 162 -13.93 -7.73 -3.25
C VAL A 162 -14.32 -7.18 -1.87
N ALA A 163 -14.80 -8.05 -0.96
CA ALA A 163 -15.12 -7.65 0.41
C ALA A 163 -13.90 -7.12 1.17
N PHE A 164 -12.71 -7.68 0.93
CA PHE A 164 -11.47 -7.14 1.51
C PHE A 164 -11.12 -5.76 0.94
N HIS A 165 -11.33 -5.53 -0.36
CA HIS A 165 -11.15 -4.21 -0.98
C HIS A 165 -12.08 -3.17 -0.35
N THR A 166 -13.36 -3.50 -0.19
CA THR A 166 -14.35 -2.60 0.46
C THR A 166 -13.92 -2.28 1.90
N LEU A 167 -13.58 -3.29 2.70
CA LEU A 167 -13.08 -3.09 4.07
C LEU A 167 -11.86 -2.16 4.10
N PHE A 168 -10.96 -2.30 3.13
CA PHE A 168 -9.75 -1.47 3.04
C PHE A 168 -10.11 0.00 2.75
N CYS A 169 -11.00 0.27 1.81
CA CYS A 169 -11.46 1.63 1.49
C CYS A 169 -12.21 2.25 2.68
N ASP A 170 -13.16 1.51 3.28
CA ASP A 170 -13.90 1.96 4.46
C ASP A 170 -12.97 2.30 5.63
N PHE A 171 -11.91 1.52 5.80
CA PHE A 171 -10.88 1.79 6.81
C PHE A 171 -10.15 3.11 6.54
N LEU A 172 -9.75 3.38 5.30
CA LEU A 172 -9.09 4.63 4.93
C LEU A 172 -10.00 5.82 5.17
N ASP A 173 -11.27 5.74 4.75
CA ASP A 173 -12.27 6.78 4.95
C ASP A 173 -12.52 7.07 6.43
N LYS A 174 -12.68 6.03 7.24
CA LYS A 174 -12.88 6.14 8.69
C LYS A 174 -11.72 6.89 9.38
N HIS A 175 -10.50 6.75 8.87
CA HIS A 175 -9.32 7.42 9.41
C HIS A 175 -8.98 8.75 8.74
N GLY A 176 -9.83 9.24 7.81
CA GLY A 176 -9.66 10.50 7.09
C GLY A 176 -8.40 10.50 6.22
N ILE A 177 -8.12 9.37 5.57
CA ILE A 177 -6.99 9.18 4.66
C ILE A 177 -7.54 9.25 3.23
N GLU A 178 -7.33 10.40 2.58
CA GLU A 178 -7.73 10.58 1.18
C GLU A 178 -7.05 9.54 0.28
N HIS A 179 -7.82 8.92 -0.59
CA HIS A 179 -7.31 7.92 -1.52
C HIS A 179 -8.04 7.97 -2.86
N VAL A 180 -7.43 7.39 -3.87
CA VAL A 180 -8.02 7.25 -5.21
C VAL A 180 -7.98 5.80 -5.62
N VAL A 181 -9.09 5.29 -6.09
CA VAL A 181 -9.20 3.92 -6.59
C VAL A 181 -8.74 3.86 -8.03
N LEU A 182 -7.79 3.00 -8.32
CA LEU A 182 -7.33 2.69 -9.67
C LEU A 182 -8.08 1.44 -10.16
N PRO A 183 -9.06 1.61 -11.10
CA PRO A 183 -9.89 0.50 -11.54
C PRO A 183 -9.13 -0.42 -12.51
N PRO A 184 -9.50 -1.71 -12.59
CA PRO A 184 -8.88 -2.67 -13.51
C PRO A 184 -9.18 -2.37 -14.98
N SER A 185 -10.25 -1.63 -15.29
CA SER A 185 -10.56 -1.17 -16.65
C SER A 185 -9.45 -0.30 -17.26
N ILE A 186 -8.60 0.32 -16.43
CA ILE A 186 -7.34 0.91 -16.87
C ILE A 186 -6.30 -0.22 -16.89
N GLY A 187 -6.29 -1.02 -17.97
CA GLY A 187 -5.45 -2.22 -18.09
C GLY A 187 -4.04 -1.94 -18.57
N GLU A 188 -3.86 -0.96 -19.44
CA GLU A 188 -2.58 -0.64 -20.05
C GLU A 188 -1.57 -0.08 -19.05
N HIS A 189 -0.34 -0.58 -19.09
CA HIS A 189 0.70 -0.22 -18.13
C HIS A 189 1.00 1.28 -18.10
N GLU A 190 1.10 1.91 -19.27
CA GLU A 190 1.36 3.34 -19.37
C GLU A 190 0.20 4.16 -18.83
N ALA A 191 -1.05 3.80 -19.15
CA ALA A 191 -2.23 4.48 -18.64
C ALA A 191 -2.35 4.39 -17.11
N ARG A 192 -1.94 3.29 -16.50
CA ARG A 192 -1.88 3.14 -15.03
C ARG A 192 -0.83 4.07 -14.42
N VAL A 193 0.34 4.19 -15.04
CA VAL A 193 1.39 5.13 -14.60
C VAL A 193 0.88 6.57 -14.73
N GLU A 194 0.29 6.95 -15.86
CA GLU A 194 -0.27 8.29 -16.06
C GLU A 194 -1.36 8.64 -15.04
N PHE A 195 -2.22 7.66 -14.69
CA PHE A 195 -3.22 7.82 -13.65
C PHE A 195 -2.58 8.25 -12.33
N VAL A 196 -1.55 7.51 -11.87
CA VAL A 196 -0.83 7.83 -10.63
C VAL A 196 -0.19 9.22 -10.71
N LEU A 197 0.52 9.52 -11.79
CA LEU A 197 1.24 10.78 -11.98
C LEU A 197 0.30 11.97 -12.02
N ARG A 198 -0.90 11.85 -12.57
CA ARG A 198 -1.91 12.91 -12.61
C ARG A 198 -2.32 13.31 -11.18
N TYR A 199 -2.65 12.36 -10.32
CA TYR A 199 -3.02 12.65 -8.93
C TYR A 199 -1.84 13.16 -8.11
N TRP A 200 -0.66 12.62 -8.31
CA TRP A 200 0.55 13.09 -7.66
C TRP A 200 0.88 14.55 -8.00
N LYS A 201 0.81 14.93 -9.27
CA LYS A 201 1.03 16.32 -9.73
C LYS A 201 -0.03 17.27 -9.16
N SER A 202 -1.31 16.86 -9.13
CA SER A 202 -2.40 17.65 -8.57
C SER A 202 -2.18 17.93 -7.07
N LYS A 203 -1.83 16.89 -6.28
CA LYS A 203 -1.55 17.03 -4.84
C LYS A 203 -0.37 17.97 -4.58
N PHE A 204 0.68 17.86 -5.38
CA PHE A 204 1.86 18.71 -5.27
C PHE A 204 1.55 20.19 -5.52
N GLN A 205 0.74 20.49 -6.54
CA GLN A 205 0.33 21.87 -6.86
C GLN A 205 -0.52 22.49 -5.77
N SER A 206 -1.42 21.71 -5.16
CA SER A 206 -2.29 22.17 -4.07
C SER A 206 -1.56 22.46 -2.76
N GLY A 207 -0.42 21.81 -2.52
CA GLY A 207 0.39 22.00 -1.31
C GLY A 207 1.41 23.17 -1.40
N SER A 208 1.50 23.82 -2.57
CA SER A 208 2.44 24.92 -2.81
C SER A 208 1.79 26.32 -2.68
N THR A 209 0.51 26.37 -2.32
CA THR A 209 -0.26 27.59 -2.04
C THR A 209 -0.40 27.78 -0.55
#